data_cd751f6d78bb43d3c1642ad87ab83d0f
#
_entry.id   cd751f6d78bb43d3c1642ad87ab83d0f
#
_cell.length_a   1.000
_cell.length_b   1.000
_cell.length_c   1.000
_cell.angle_alpha   90.00
_cell.angle_beta   90.00
_cell.angle_gamma   90.00
#
_symmetry.space_group_name_H-M   'P 1'
#
loop_
_entity.id
_entity.type
_entity.pdbx_description
1 polymer ?
#
loop_
_entity_poly.entity_id
_entity_poly.type
_entity_poly.pdbx_seq_one_letter_code
_entity_poly.pdbx_strand_id
1 'polypeptide(L)'
;MNKLKNKVFYMTIAIFTISVLSIIVIFNTQNYIEQKNSVENSLNVATNNGKERGDKPPEKSADDKVPMYNPTNEDIKFMDSTIYTILLDENNNIKDVINHSNDGAGTTEITKLAQEILKSDIQERHVGCLYFEEYSYVYLENNSLTILDNANIKDGLLKSLRISCLLFLIIEIVIVFISTIITKWITEPVRVSFKNQKRFIADASHELKTPLSVIIASIEAFEDNPKETKWITNIKNESTRMSLLITNLLELAASESKETFKFEEGNLSKAVELSVLTFEGRAFESNVKLEYNIPENVKLKMDENSIKQLIEILLDNAIKHAEKGSTINVNLLEENNDITILVKNKGEEIPKGEEEKIFERFYRIDKSRNRNDNRYGLGLAIAKNIVTNHNGKISAFSKDGITTFKILFKR
;
A
#
# COMPACT_ATOMS: atom_id res chain seq x y z
N MET A 1 1.72 6.39 -18.13
CA MET A 1 2.04 5.33 -17.16
C MET A 1 3.39 5.53 -16.47
N ASN A 2 4.52 5.66 -17.20
CA ASN A 2 5.84 5.89 -16.56
C ASN A 2 5.86 7.14 -15.66
N LYS A 3 5.19 8.23 -16.08
CA LYS A 3 5.06 9.44 -15.24
C LYS A 3 4.34 9.18 -13.91
N LEU A 4 3.26 8.38 -13.91
CA LEU A 4 2.54 8.02 -12.69
C LEU A 4 3.40 7.15 -11.76
N LYS A 5 4.05 6.13 -12.32
CA LYS A 5 4.97 5.25 -11.57
C LYS A 5 6.07 6.05 -10.90
N ASN A 6 6.74 6.94 -11.65
CA ASN A 6 7.80 7.78 -11.10
C ASN A 6 7.26 8.75 -10.03
N LYS A 7 6.07 9.33 -10.24
CA LYS A 7 5.46 10.22 -9.24
C LYS A 7 5.16 9.50 -7.93
N VAL A 8 4.57 8.30 -7.98
CA VAL A 8 4.30 7.48 -6.78
C VAL A 8 5.61 7.11 -6.09
N PHE A 9 6.62 6.66 -6.85
CA PHE A 9 7.91 6.27 -6.32
C PHE A 9 8.62 7.41 -5.57
N TYR A 10 8.76 8.59 -6.21
CA TYR A 10 9.41 9.73 -5.54
C TYR A 10 8.60 10.27 -4.37
N MET A 11 7.27 10.24 -4.44
CA MET A 11 6.40 10.69 -3.37
C MET A 11 6.52 9.79 -2.13
N THR A 12 6.56 8.46 -2.32
CA THR A 12 6.75 7.51 -1.21
C THR A 12 8.12 7.66 -0.56
N ILE A 13 9.19 7.78 -1.35
CA ILE A 13 10.54 8.05 -0.82
C ILE A 13 10.51 9.35 -0.02
N ALA A 14 10.04 10.46 -0.59
CA ALA A 14 10.07 11.75 0.08
C ALA A 14 9.35 11.73 1.44
N ILE A 15 8.17 11.09 1.52
CA ILE A 15 7.42 10.98 2.77
C ILE A 15 8.22 10.21 3.82
N PHE A 16 8.77 9.05 3.48
CA PHE A 16 9.51 8.24 4.43
C PHE A 16 10.83 8.89 4.84
N THR A 17 11.59 9.45 3.89
CA THR A 17 12.84 10.19 4.19
C THR A 17 12.61 11.36 5.14
N ILE A 18 11.58 12.19 4.89
CA ILE A 18 11.24 13.32 5.77
C ILE A 18 10.87 12.80 7.18
N SER A 19 10.11 11.74 7.27
CA SER A 19 9.72 11.15 8.56
C SER A 19 10.94 10.67 9.36
N VAL A 20 11.84 9.92 8.72
CA VAL A 20 13.05 9.40 9.37
C VAL A 20 13.99 10.55 9.77
N LEU A 21 14.18 11.53 8.89
CA LEU A 21 15.02 12.69 9.18
C LEU A 21 14.47 13.47 10.38
N SER A 22 13.16 13.67 10.46
CA SER A 22 12.51 14.33 11.60
C SER A 22 12.78 13.61 12.92
N ILE A 23 12.67 12.28 12.92
CA ILE A 23 12.94 11.45 14.12
C ILE A 23 14.41 11.61 14.56
N ILE A 24 15.35 11.52 13.62
CA ILE A 24 16.78 11.66 13.91
C ILE A 24 17.10 13.04 14.45
N VAL A 25 16.54 14.09 13.87
CA VAL A 25 16.73 15.48 14.34
C VAL A 25 16.18 15.64 15.76
N ILE A 26 14.99 15.15 16.04
CA ILE A 26 14.38 15.21 17.38
C ILE A 26 15.25 14.45 18.38
N PHE A 27 15.68 13.23 18.05
CA PHE A 27 16.51 12.41 18.93
C PHE A 27 17.84 13.09 19.29
N ASN A 28 18.58 13.59 18.29
CA ASN A 28 19.85 14.24 18.53
C ASN A 28 19.70 15.58 19.25
N THR A 29 18.61 16.32 18.99
CA THR A 29 18.30 17.56 19.70
C THR A 29 17.98 17.27 21.16
N GLN A 30 17.20 16.25 21.45
CA GLN A 30 16.85 15.87 22.80
C GLN A 30 18.06 15.38 23.59
N ASN A 31 18.90 14.54 22.99
CA ASN A 31 20.16 14.11 23.58
C ASN A 31 21.09 15.31 23.90
N TYR A 32 21.20 16.26 22.98
CA TYR A 32 21.96 17.50 23.23
C TYR A 32 21.41 18.31 24.42
N ILE A 33 20.09 18.50 24.48
CA ILE A 33 19.43 19.24 25.58
C ILE A 33 19.68 18.53 26.91
N GLU A 34 19.55 17.20 26.97
CA GLU A 34 19.79 16.43 28.19
C GLU A 34 21.24 16.58 28.67
N GLN A 35 22.22 16.47 27.76
CA GLN A 35 23.62 16.66 28.10
C GLN A 35 23.92 18.08 28.56
N LYS A 36 23.35 19.07 27.88
CA LYS A 36 23.48 20.47 28.29
C LYS A 36 22.92 20.74 29.69
N ASN A 37 21.72 20.22 29.98
CA ASN A 37 21.10 20.33 31.30
C ASN A 37 21.95 19.61 32.37
N SER A 38 22.58 18.48 32.04
CA SER A 38 23.51 17.77 32.94
C SER A 38 24.71 18.62 33.29
N VAL A 39 25.35 19.28 32.29
CA VAL A 39 26.45 20.21 32.49
C VAL A 39 26.05 21.38 33.37
N GLU A 40 24.88 21.98 33.08
CA GLU A 40 24.37 23.12 33.87
C GLU A 40 24.08 22.75 35.33
N ASN A 41 23.52 21.56 35.56
CA ASN A 41 23.26 21.06 36.90
C ASN A 41 24.59 20.77 37.65
N SER A 42 25.59 20.20 36.96
CA SER A 42 26.90 19.93 37.51
C SER A 42 27.57 21.22 37.99
N LEU A 43 27.54 22.27 37.19
CA LEU A 43 28.03 23.60 37.55
C LEU A 43 27.27 24.21 38.75
N ASN A 44 25.94 24.05 38.81
CA ASN A 44 25.13 24.55 39.94
C ASN A 44 25.50 23.85 41.28
N VAL A 45 25.68 22.53 41.25
CA VAL A 45 26.05 21.76 42.46
C VAL A 45 27.47 22.16 42.92
N ALA A 46 28.41 22.29 41.97
CA ALA A 46 29.74 22.73 42.30
C ALA A 46 29.77 24.16 42.93
N THR A 47 28.87 25.04 42.45
CA THR A 47 28.69 26.40 42.98
C THR A 47 28.14 26.39 44.42
N ASN A 48 27.14 25.57 44.68
CA ASN A 48 26.51 25.49 46.03
C ASN A 48 27.44 24.86 47.07
N ASN A 49 28.17 23.80 46.70
CA ASN A 49 29.17 23.19 47.57
C ASN A 49 30.35 24.13 47.90
N GLY A 50 30.70 25.04 46.96
CA GLY A 50 31.70 26.07 47.18
C GLY A 50 31.25 27.12 48.21
N LYS A 51 29.95 27.47 48.26
CA LYS A 51 29.41 28.44 49.23
C LYS A 51 29.35 27.90 50.65
N GLU A 52 29.04 26.64 50.86
CA GLU A 52 28.98 26.03 52.18
C GLU A 52 30.39 25.88 52.83
N ARG A 53 31.45 25.79 52.04
CA ARG A 53 32.84 25.69 52.53
C ARG A 53 33.49 27.04 52.85
N GLY A 54 32.96 28.14 52.35
CA GLY A 54 33.52 29.48 52.57
C GLY A 54 33.38 30.05 53.96
N ASP A 55 32.47 29.51 54.81
CA ASP A 55 32.17 30.09 56.12
C ASP A 55 32.86 29.42 57.34
N LYS A 56 33.71 28.40 57.15
CA LYS A 56 34.49 27.84 58.25
C LYS A 56 35.98 27.69 57.89
N PRO A 57 36.91 28.37 58.61
CA PRO A 57 38.33 28.11 58.47
C PRO A 57 38.58 26.64 58.89
N PRO A 58 39.49 25.90 58.21
CA PRO A 58 39.79 24.51 58.55
C PRO A 58 40.39 24.45 59.95
N GLU A 59 39.64 23.85 60.89
CA GLU A 59 40.23 23.40 62.16
C GLU A 59 41.33 22.36 61.79
N LYS A 60 42.56 22.65 62.15
CA LYS A 60 43.70 21.72 62.06
C LYS A 60 43.46 20.57 63.03
N SER A 61 42.85 19.50 62.63
CA SER A 61 42.92 18.22 63.31
C SER A 61 44.09 17.41 62.74
N ALA A 62 44.91 16.96 63.66
CA ALA A 62 46.16 16.23 63.42
C ALA A 62 45.95 14.75 63.05
N ASP A 63 45.11 14.48 62.08
CA ASP A 63 44.98 13.16 61.46
C ASP A 63 44.73 13.32 59.96
N ASP A 64 45.75 12.99 59.19
CA ASP A 64 45.81 13.02 57.71
C ASP A 64 44.86 11.98 57.12
N LYS A 65 43.56 12.13 57.29
CA LYS A 65 42.54 11.47 56.46
C LYS A 65 41.65 12.53 55.88
N VAL A 66 41.94 12.90 54.64
CA VAL A 66 40.96 13.62 53.78
C VAL A 66 39.62 12.92 53.92
N PRO A 67 38.51 13.60 54.32
CA PRO A 67 37.23 12.96 54.39
C PRO A 67 36.88 12.40 53.04
N MET A 68 36.80 11.07 52.97
CA MET A 68 36.37 10.37 51.77
C MET A 68 34.96 10.83 51.43
N TYR A 69 34.82 11.60 50.37
CA TYR A 69 33.52 12.00 49.85
C TYR A 69 32.75 10.74 49.51
N ASN A 70 31.60 10.53 50.13
CA ASN A 70 30.67 9.43 49.85
C ASN A 70 29.57 9.97 48.94
N PRO A 71 29.66 9.77 47.59
CA PRO A 71 28.72 10.38 46.64
C PRO A 71 27.31 9.84 46.89
N THR A 72 26.32 10.74 46.88
CA THR A 72 24.92 10.36 46.82
C THR A 72 24.58 9.82 45.43
N ASN A 73 23.46 9.13 45.27
CA ASN A 73 23.01 8.60 43.97
C ASN A 73 22.86 9.68 42.87
N GLU A 74 22.67 10.94 43.25
CA GLU A 74 22.70 12.08 42.28
C GLU A 74 24.15 12.46 41.91
N ASP A 75 25.09 12.37 42.83
CA ASP A 75 26.50 12.65 42.61
C ASP A 75 27.15 11.61 41.66
N ILE A 76 26.66 10.37 41.64
CA ILE A 76 27.16 9.30 40.73
C ILE A 76 26.91 9.65 39.25
N LYS A 77 25.89 10.42 38.89
CA LYS A 77 25.71 10.96 37.55
C LYS A 77 26.80 11.94 37.12
N PHE A 78 27.56 12.50 38.06
CA PHE A 78 28.67 13.41 37.80
C PHE A 78 29.99 12.70 37.47
N MET A 79 30.02 11.38 37.54
CA MET A 79 31.26 10.61 37.30
C MET A 79 31.76 10.62 35.84
N ASP A 80 30.93 11.06 34.89
CA ASP A 80 31.32 11.19 33.48
C ASP A 80 32.03 12.53 33.16
N SER A 81 32.05 13.47 34.09
CA SER A 81 32.63 14.80 33.91
C SER A 81 33.69 15.06 34.99
N THR A 82 34.87 15.50 34.59
CA THR A 82 35.90 15.89 35.50
C THR A 82 35.71 17.34 35.93
N ILE A 83 35.57 17.58 37.25
CA ILE A 83 35.38 18.92 37.82
C ILE A 83 36.64 19.38 38.47
N TYR A 84 37.07 20.58 38.16
CA TYR A 84 38.23 21.27 38.75
C TYR A 84 37.76 22.52 39.45
N THR A 85 38.15 22.71 40.72
CA THR A 85 37.95 23.97 41.45
C THR A 85 39.30 24.64 41.63
N ILE A 86 39.40 25.87 41.12
CA ILE A 86 40.62 26.68 41.16
C ILE A 86 40.37 27.76 42.20
N LEU A 87 41.20 27.75 43.25
CA LEU A 87 41.19 28.77 44.29
C LEU A 87 42.06 29.94 43.85
N LEU A 88 41.53 31.16 43.98
CA LEU A 88 42.21 32.37 43.61
C LEU A 88 42.56 33.19 44.88
N ASP A 89 43.62 33.97 44.80
CA ASP A 89 43.96 34.95 45.80
C ASP A 89 43.17 36.27 45.61
N GLU A 90 43.34 37.25 46.51
CA GLU A 90 42.70 38.56 46.40
C GLU A 90 43.06 39.36 45.14
N ASN A 91 44.12 38.96 44.44
CA ASN A 91 44.62 39.56 43.21
C ASN A 91 44.25 38.70 41.97
N ASN A 92 43.32 37.73 42.09
CA ASN A 92 42.92 36.77 41.02
C ASN A 92 44.05 35.87 40.48
N ASN A 93 45.12 35.66 41.29
CA ASN A 93 46.13 34.69 40.91
C ASN A 93 45.74 33.31 41.43
N ILE A 94 46.13 32.24 40.70
CA ILE A 94 45.87 30.87 41.07
C ILE A 94 46.66 30.50 42.30
N LYS A 95 45.94 30.15 43.37
CA LYS A 95 46.52 29.70 44.67
C LYS A 95 46.63 28.20 44.75
N ASP A 96 45.59 27.49 44.31
CA ASP A 96 45.52 26.03 44.34
C ASP A 96 44.54 25.50 43.29
N VAL A 97 44.70 24.25 42.85
CA VAL A 97 43.86 23.56 41.88
C VAL A 97 43.41 22.23 42.48
N ILE A 98 42.15 22.13 42.80
CA ILE A 98 41.52 20.93 43.37
C ILE A 98 40.88 20.15 42.26
N ASN A 99 41.36 18.91 42.01
CA ASN A 99 40.72 17.97 41.11
C ASN A 99 39.75 17.09 41.94
N HIS A 100 38.43 17.07 41.57
CA HIS A 100 37.42 16.31 42.27
C HIS A 100 37.23 14.89 41.71
N SER A 101 37.99 14.51 40.66
CA SER A 101 37.98 13.14 40.11
C SER A 101 39.40 12.58 40.04
N ASN A 102 39.49 11.25 40.06
CA ASN A 102 40.80 10.56 39.99
C ASN A 102 41.38 10.52 38.57
N ASP A 103 40.58 10.81 37.54
CA ASP A 103 40.98 10.81 36.13
C ASP A 103 40.68 12.18 35.53
N GLY A 104 41.64 12.80 34.86
CA GLY A 104 41.40 14.06 34.17
C GLY A 104 42.69 14.65 33.57
N ALA A 105 42.53 15.71 32.82
CA ALA A 105 43.60 16.49 32.23
C ALA A 105 44.63 16.89 33.30
N GLY A 106 45.89 16.92 32.95
CA GLY A 106 46.96 17.27 33.91
C GLY A 106 46.73 18.66 34.50
N THR A 107 46.97 18.82 35.80
CA THR A 107 46.81 20.10 36.52
C THR A 107 47.45 21.27 35.79
N THR A 108 48.50 21.03 35.01
CA THR A 108 49.23 22.03 34.22
C THR A 108 48.37 22.59 33.05
N GLU A 109 47.56 21.76 32.43
CA GLU A 109 46.69 22.13 31.30
C GLU A 109 45.50 22.96 31.78
N ILE A 110 44.89 22.52 32.85
CA ILE A 110 43.78 23.24 33.52
C ILE A 110 44.27 24.59 34.07
N THR A 111 45.47 24.64 34.63
CA THR A 111 46.05 25.90 35.11
C THR A 111 46.24 26.92 33.98
N LYS A 112 46.69 26.50 32.78
CA LYS A 112 46.81 27.36 31.61
C LYS A 112 45.43 27.86 31.14
N LEU A 113 44.45 26.95 31.06
CA LEU A 113 43.08 27.29 30.68
C LEU A 113 42.48 28.31 31.66
N ALA A 114 42.65 28.09 32.95
CA ALA A 114 42.19 29.03 33.97
C ALA A 114 42.85 30.41 33.81
N GLN A 115 44.16 30.48 33.51
CA GLN A 115 44.85 31.75 33.22
C GLN A 115 44.32 32.45 31.97
N GLU A 116 43.91 31.68 30.94
CA GLU A 116 43.28 32.26 29.74
C GLU A 116 41.88 32.80 30.04
N ILE A 117 41.06 32.04 30.78
CA ILE A 117 39.74 32.48 31.23
C ILE A 117 39.84 33.75 32.07
N LEU A 118 40.77 33.78 33.04
CA LEU A 118 40.97 34.98 33.92
C LEU A 118 41.49 36.19 33.21
N LYS A 119 42.15 36.04 32.05
CA LYS A 119 42.58 37.17 31.19
C LYS A 119 41.51 37.66 30.21
N SER A 120 40.52 36.86 29.94
CA SER A 120 39.36 37.24 29.11
C SER A 120 38.38 38.08 29.94
N ASP A 121 37.41 38.69 29.23
CA ASP A 121 36.28 39.38 29.90
C ASP A 121 35.42 38.30 30.59
N ILE A 122 35.57 38.23 31.93
CA ILE A 122 35.04 37.12 32.72
C ILE A 122 33.53 37.21 32.77
N GLN A 123 32.84 36.28 32.07
CA GLN A 123 31.43 36.04 32.31
C GLN A 123 31.29 35.21 33.60
N GLU A 124 30.32 35.61 34.44
CA GLU A 124 30.06 34.82 35.71
C GLU A 124 29.81 33.35 35.43
N ARG A 125 29.31 33.01 34.26
CA ARG A 125 29.04 31.65 33.84
C ARG A 125 29.15 31.48 32.34
N HIS A 126 29.80 30.41 31.89
CA HIS A 126 29.89 30.05 30.48
C HIS A 126 29.57 28.55 30.29
N VAL A 127 28.50 28.27 29.52
CA VAL A 127 28.17 26.93 29.00
C VAL A 127 28.08 27.06 27.50
N GLY A 128 29.16 26.71 26.83
CA GLY A 128 29.27 26.84 25.38
C GLY A 128 28.54 25.72 24.61
N CYS A 129 28.82 25.65 23.31
CA CYS A 129 28.28 24.59 22.46
C CYS A 129 29.03 23.27 22.70
N LEU A 130 28.36 22.28 23.28
CA LEU A 130 28.97 20.97 23.67
C LEU A 130 29.51 20.16 22.49
N TYR A 131 29.16 20.47 21.25
CA TYR A 131 29.75 19.83 20.07
C TYR A 131 31.15 20.35 19.72
N PHE A 132 31.48 21.55 20.17
CA PHE A 132 32.73 22.24 19.79
C PHE A 132 33.63 22.55 20.97
N GLU A 133 33.04 22.84 22.14
CA GLU A 133 33.77 23.28 23.31
C GLU A 133 33.96 22.13 24.29
N GLU A 134 35.20 22.00 24.78
CA GLU A 134 35.60 20.92 25.70
C GLU A 134 35.45 21.33 27.17
N TYR A 135 35.23 22.61 27.44
CA TYR A 135 35.18 23.13 28.81
C TYR A 135 33.94 24.06 29.00
N SER A 136 33.34 23.96 30.19
CA SER A 136 32.39 24.92 30.70
C SER A 136 32.87 25.42 32.05
N TYR A 137 32.58 26.66 32.42
CA TYR A 137 33.08 27.21 33.68
C TYR A 137 32.04 28.10 34.36
N VAL A 138 32.23 28.27 35.69
CA VAL A 138 31.53 29.26 36.51
C VAL A 138 32.50 29.95 37.45
N TYR A 139 32.49 31.27 37.50
CA TYR A 139 33.24 32.08 38.44
C TYR A 139 32.37 32.39 39.65
N LEU A 140 32.91 32.23 40.86
CA LEU A 140 32.21 32.42 42.11
C LEU A 140 32.72 33.63 42.85
N GLU A 141 31.80 34.35 43.56
CA GLU A 141 32.10 35.50 44.36
C GLU A 141 33.11 35.25 45.49
N ASN A 142 33.32 34.01 45.88
CA ASN A 142 34.33 33.63 46.90
C ASN A 142 35.73 33.41 46.30
N ASN A 143 36.08 34.06 45.21
CA ASN A 143 37.33 33.97 44.50
C ASN A 143 37.72 32.53 44.12
N SER A 144 36.75 31.75 43.64
CA SER A 144 36.99 30.45 43.03
C SER A 144 36.44 30.34 41.62
N LEU A 145 37.17 29.62 40.74
CA LEU A 145 36.73 29.31 39.39
C LEU A 145 36.52 27.80 39.29
N THR A 146 35.32 27.37 38.96
CA THR A 146 35.03 25.95 38.72
C THR A 146 34.97 25.70 37.22
N ILE A 147 35.77 24.75 36.74
CA ILE A 147 35.89 24.32 35.36
C ILE A 147 35.37 22.89 35.25
N LEU A 148 34.51 22.61 34.31
CA LEU A 148 34.04 21.31 33.97
C LEU A 148 34.60 20.88 32.62
N ASP A 149 35.28 19.73 32.59
CA ASP A 149 35.75 19.12 31.36
C ASP A 149 34.60 18.38 30.66
N ASN A 150 34.26 18.83 29.46
CA ASN A 150 33.18 18.29 28.64
C ASN A 150 33.70 17.34 27.55
N ALA A 151 34.97 16.98 27.50
CA ALA A 151 35.56 16.19 26.42
C ALA A 151 34.82 14.85 26.22
N ASN A 152 34.48 14.14 27.30
CA ASN A 152 33.73 12.88 27.24
C ASN A 152 32.30 13.09 26.72
N ILE A 153 31.65 14.19 27.11
CA ILE A 153 30.28 14.55 26.64
C ILE A 153 30.31 14.88 25.16
N LYS A 154 31.28 15.67 24.72
CA LYS A 154 31.52 16.02 23.31
C LYS A 154 31.73 14.76 22.47
N ASP A 155 32.61 13.85 22.90
CA ASP A 155 32.87 12.59 22.22
C ASP A 155 31.61 11.71 22.15
N GLY A 156 30.85 11.64 23.25
CA GLY A 156 29.57 10.94 23.31
C GLY A 156 28.54 11.49 22.30
N LEU A 157 28.37 12.81 22.24
CA LEU A 157 27.50 13.48 21.30
C LEU A 157 27.90 13.26 19.84
N LEU A 158 29.22 13.38 19.55
CA LEU A 158 29.74 13.12 18.19
C LEU A 158 29.61 11.65 17.79
N LYS A 159 29.79 10.71 18.72
CA LYS A 159 29.56 9.28 18.50
C LYS A 159 28.06 9.00 18.20
N SER A 160 27.16 9.59 18.98
CA SER A 160 25.71 9.50 18.75
C SER A 160 25.31 10.02 17.37
N LEU A 161 25.83 11.19 16.97
CA LEU A 161 25.60 11.77 15.66
C LEU A 161 26.10 10.87 14.52
N ARG A 162 27.34 10.33 14.66
CA ARG A 162 27.89 9.38 13.66
C ARG A 162 27.04 8.12 13.51
N ILE A 163 26.59 7.54 14.62
CA ILE A 163 25.70 6.36 14.61
C ILE A 163 24.37 6.72 13.93
N SER A 164 23.78 7.87 14.27
CA SER A 164 22.53 8.35 13.66
C SER A 164 22.66 8.52 12.14
N CYS A 165 23.79 9.06 11.65
CA CYS A 165 24.06 9.18 10.22
C CYS A 165 24.21 7.82 9.53
N LEU A 166 24.89 6.86 10.15
CA LEU A 166 25.02 5.51 9.60
C LEU A 166 23.69 4.77 9.54
N LEU A 167 22.87 4.87 10.60
CA LEU A 167 21.53 4.31 10.64
C LEU A 167 20.64 4.94 9.57
N PHE A 168 20.72 6.26 9.37
CA PHE A 168 19.99 6.95 8.32
C PHE A 168 20.31 6.38 6.93
N LEU A 169 21.58 6.18 6.60
CA LEU A 169 21.98 5.60 5.32
C LEU A 169 21.43 4.17 5.11
N ILE A 170 21.48 3.34 6.16
CA ILE A 170 20.95 1.98 6.10
C ILE A 170 19.44 2.01 5.87
N ILE A 171 18.72 2.85 6.62
CA ILE A 171 17.27 2.99 6.51
C ILE A 171 16.87 3.51 5.12
N GLU A 172 17.63 4.45 4.54
CA GLU A 172 17.38 4.95 3.19
C GLU A 172 17.43 3.84 2.13
N ILE A 173 18.40 2.93 2.22
CA ILE A 173 18.47 1.77 1.31
C ILE A 173 17.19 0.92 1.43
N VAL A 174 16.73 0.67 2.66
CA VAL A 174 15.50 -0.10 2.91
C VAL A 174 14.27 0.65 2.38
N ILE A 175 14.18 1.96 2.57
CA ILE A 175 13.09 2.81 2.05
C ILE A 175 13.01 2.71 0.52
N VAL A 176 14.14 2.82 -0.19
CA VAL A 176 14.18 2.69 -1.65
C VAL A 176 13.68 1.32 -2.08
N PHE A 177 14.09 0.25 -1.41
CA PHE A 177 13.64 -1.10 -1.71
C PHE A 177 12.13 -1.27 -1.51
N ILE A 178 11.61 -0.87 -0.35
CA ILE A 178 10.18 -0.93 -0.03
C ILE A 178 9.36 -0.06 -1.02
N SER A 179 9.84 1.14 -1.33
CA SER A 179 9.18 2.05 -2.29
C SER A 179 9.05 1.44 -3.69
N THR A 180 10.04 0.63 -4.14
CA THR A 180 9.92 -0.08 -5.42
C THR A 180 8.81 -1.13 -5.40
N ILE A 181 8.66 -1.87 -4.29
CA ILE A 181 7.61 -2.88 -4.11
C ILE A 181 6.23 -2.22 -4.06
N ILE A 182 6.06 -1.20 -3.21
CA ILE A 182 4.80 -0.46 -3.07
C ILE A 182 4.38 0.15 -4.41
N THR A 183 5.33 0.79 -5.12
CA THR A 183 5.07 1.39 -6.43
C THR A 183 4.58 0.37 -7.44
N LYS A 184 5.20 -0.81 -7.51
CA LYS A 184 4.74 -1.89 -8.40
C LYS A 184 3.34 -2.36 -8.00
N TRP A 185 3.11 -2.60 -6.73
CA TRP A 185 1.85 -3.11 -6.21
C TRP A 185 0.67 -2.16 -6.49
N ILE A 186 0.88 -0.85 -6.32
CA ILE A 186 -0.16 0.16 -6.58
C ILE A 186 -0.36 0.40 -8.08
N THR A 187 0.73 0.45 -8.87
CA THR A 187 0.62 0.88 -10.27
C THR A 187 0.25 -0.24 -11.23
N GLU A 188 0.53 -1.51 -10.89
CA GLU A 188 0.26 -2.64 -11.79
C GLU A 188 -1.24 -2.88 -12.03
N PRO A 189 -2.13 -2.90 -11.02
CA PRO A 189 -3.58 -3.02 -11.24
C PRO A 189 -4.13 -1.89 -12.13
N VAL A 190 -3.67 -0.65 -11.91
CA VAL A 190 -4.07 0.51 -12.71
C VAL A 190 -3.61 0.35 -14.17
N ARG A 191 -2.39 -0.15 -14.38
CA ARG A 191 -1.84 -0.43 -15.71
C ARG A 191 -2.66 -1.47 -16.46
N VAL A 192 -3.01 -2.56 -15.80
CA VAL A 192 -3.82 -3.65 -16.37
C VAL A 192 -5.22 -3.12 -16.73
N SER A 193 -5.87 -2.42 -15.80
CA SER A 193 -7.19 -1.83 -16.03
C SER A 193 -7.19 -0.88 -17.23
N PHE A 194 -6.23 0.04 -17.32
CA PHE A 194 -6.12 0.98 -18.42
C PHE A 194 -5.84 0.30 -19.77
N LYS A 195 -5.00 -0.75 -19.77
CA LYS A 195 -4.75 -1.57 -20.97
C LYS A 195 -6.03 -2.26 -21.44
N ASN A 196 -6.78 -2.85 -20.52
CA ASN A 196 -8.04 -3.53 -20.82
C ASN A 196 -9.09 -2.54 -21.35
N GLN A 197 -9.18 -1.35 -20.77
CA GLN A 197 -10.07 -0.29 -21.24
C GLN A 197 -9.72 0.18 -22.66
N LYS A 198 -8.43 0.38 -22.95
CA LYS A 198 -8.00 0.73 -24.32
C LYS A 198 -8.33 -0.36 -25.33
N ARG A 199 -8.10 -1.64 -24.97
CA ARG A 199 -8.45 -2.78 -25.83
C ARG A 199 -9.95 -2.80 -26.09
N PHE A 200 -10.76 -2.66 -25.04
CA PHE A 200 -12.22 -2.61 -25.13
C PHE A 200 -12.71 -1.53 -26.10
N ILE A 201 -12.20 -0.30 -25.99
CA ILE A 201 -12.56 0.79 -26.92
C ILE A 201 -12.16 0.48 -28.37
N ALA A 202 -10.98 -0.10 -28.57
CA ALA A 202 -10.51 -0.47 -29.90
C ALA A 202 -11.38 -1.57 -30.52
N ASP A 203 -11.67 -2.63 -29.74
CA ASP A 203 -12.48 -3.77 -30.20
C ASP A 203 -13.94 -3.34 -30.48
N ALA A 204 -14.55 -2.54 -29.59
CA ALA A 204 -15.88 -1.97 -29.81
C ALA A 204 -15.94 -1.10 -31.08
N SER A 205 -14.91 -0.27 -31.31
CA SER A 205 -14.81 0.58 -32.49
C SER A 205 -14.72 -0.25 -33.79
N HIS A 206 -13.95 -1.35 -33.75
CA HIS A 206 -13.85 -2.27 -34.90
C HIS A 206 -15.17 -2.98 -35.17
N GLU A 207 -15.85 -3.48 -34.13
CA GLU A 207 -17.12 -4.21 -34.25
C GLU A 207 -18.29 -3.28 -34.67
N LEU A 208 -18.22 -1.98 -34.38
CA LEU A 208 -19.19 -0.99 -34.85
C LEU A 208 -18.91 -0.52 -36.29
N LYS A 209 -17.62 -0.40 -36.69
CA LYS A 209 -17.25 0.09 -38.02
C LYS A 209 -17.70 -0.86 -39.14
N THR A 210 -17.59 -2.18 -38.92
CA THR A 210 -17.92 -3.20 -39.93
C THR A 210 -19.40 -3.13 -40.36
N PRO A 211 -20.42 -3.23 -39.47
CA PRO A 211 -21.80 -3.11 -39.86
C PRO A 211 -22.12 -1.74 -40.48
N LEU A 212 -21.54 -0.67 -39.95
CA LEU A 212 -21.72 0.68 -40.50
C LEU A 212 -21.24 0.77 -41.94
N SER A 213 -20.08 0.20 -42.26
CA SER A 213 -19.59 0.17 -43.63
C SER A 213 -20.47 -0.65 -44.57
N VAL A 214 -21.10 -1.76 -44.09
CA VAL A 214 -22.04 -2.56 -44.88
C VAL A 214 -23.33 -1.79 -45.10
N ILE A 215 -23.83 -1.03 -44.10
CA ILE A 215 -25.00 -0.17 -44.25
C ILE A 215 -24.73 0.89 -45.32
N ILE A 216 -23.59 1.61 -45.25
CA ILE A 216 -23.22 2.65 -46.22
C ILE A 216 -23.15 2.07 -47.64
N ALA A 217 -22.40 0.96 -47.84
CA ALA A 217 -22.32 0.30 -49.12
C ALA A 217 -23.65 -0.23 -49.66
N SER A 218 -24.58 -0.65 -48.73
CA SER A 218 -25.92 -1.10 -49.14
C SER A 218 -26.83 0.08 -49.53
N ILE A 219 -26.62 1.26 -48.96
CA ILE A 219 -27.32 2.49 -49.37
C ILE A 219 -26.84 2.90 -50.75
N GLU A 220 -25.55 2.99 -50.99
CA GLU A 220 -24.96 3.32 -52.28
C GLU A 220 -25.46 2.35 -53.39
N ALA A 221 -25.42 1.05 -53.13
CA ALA A 221 -25.93 0.05 -54.07
C ALA A 221 -27.46 0.09 -54.30
N PHE A 222 -28.22 0.53 -53.30
CA PHE A 222 -29.66 0.73 -53.46
C PHE A 222 -29.97 1.99 -54.29
N GLU A 223 -29.17 3.05 -54.15
CA GLU A 223 -29.27 4.25 -55.00
C GLU A 223 -29.02 3.92 -56.49
N ASP A 224 -28.04 3.04 -56.78
CA ASP A 224 -27.74 2.61 -58.13
C ASP A 224 -28.81 1.69 -58.73
N ASN A 225 -29.44 0.83 -57.90
CA ASN A 225 -30.51 -0.08 -58.33
C ASN A 225 -31.65 -0.22 -57.32
N PRO A 226 -32.61 0.74 -57.30
CA PRO A 226 -33.72 0.79 -56.28
C PRO A 226 -34.71 -0.38 -56.35
N LYS A 227 -34.66 -1.21 -57.42
CA LYS A 227 -35.57 -2.37 -57.56
C LYS A 227 -35.13 -3.58 -56.72
N GLU A 228 -33.86 -3.61 -56.24
CA GLU A 228 -33.35 -4.72 -55.48
C GLU A 228 -33.56 -4.50 -53.96
N THR A 229 -34.59 -5.13 -53.43
CA THR A 229 -34.93 -5.04 -51.98
C THR A 229 -33.94 -5.69 -51.01
N LYS A 230 -32.99 -6.49 -51.57
CA LYS A 230 -31.95 -7.13 -50.78
C LYS A 230 -31.09 -6.14 -49.98
N TRP A 231 -30.85 -4.93 -50.51
CA TRP A 231 -30.05 -3.91 -49.87
C TRP A 231 -30.76 -3.33 -48.63
N ILE A 232 -32.10 -3.13 -48.70
CA ILE A 232 -32.91 -2.70 -47.54
C ILE A 232 -32.89 -3.77 -46.46
N THR A 233 -32.95 -5.05 -46.85
CA THR A 233 -32.85 -6.17 -45.90
C THR A 233 -31.48 -6.19 -45.21
N ASN A 234 -30.40 -5.97 -45.95
CA ASN A 234 -29.06 -5.87 -45.38
C ASN A 234 -28.95 -4.70 -44.38
N ILE A 235 -29.41 -3.51 -44.74
CA ILE A 235 -29.45 -2.34 -43.86
C ILE A 235 -30.18 -2.66 -42.56
N LYS A 236 -31.39 -3.26 -42.67
CA LYS A 236 -32.21 -3.64 -41.50
C LYS A 236 -31.50 -4.64 -40.60
N ASN A 237 -30.89 -5.68 -41.19
CA ASN A 237 -30.17 -6.70 -40.46
C ASN A 237 -28.95 -6.11 -39.72
N GLU A 238 -28.15 -5.27 -40.41
CA GLU A 238 -26.96 -4.67 -39.78
C GLU A 238 -27.34 -3.62 -38.72
N SER A 239 -28.43 -2.89 -38.92
CA SER A 239 -28.95 -1.97 -37.91
C SER A 239 -29.42 -2.71 -36.64
N THR A 240 -30.08 -3.86 -36.80
CA THR A 240 -30.49 -4.73 -35.68
C THR A 240 -29.25 -5.28 -34.94
N ARG A 241 -28.22 -5.70 -35.69
CA ARG A 241 -26.93 -6.16 -35.12
C ARG A 241 -26.26 -5.05 -34.33
N MET A 242 -26.20 -3.82 -34.84
CA MET A 242 -25.63 -2.68 -34.11
C MET A 242 -26.38 -2.38 -32.85
N SER A 243 -27.73 -2.42 -32.88
CA SER A 243 -28.56 -2.23 -31.69
C SER A 243 -28.23 -3.27 -30.61
N LEU A 244 -28.14 -4.54 -30.99
CA LEU A 244 -27.79 -5.64 -30.07
C LEU A 244 -26.37 -5.45 -29.50
N LEU A 245 -25.38 -5.03 -30.31
CA LEU A 245 -24.02 -4.75 -29.84
C LEU A 245 -24.02 -3.62 -28.81
N ILE A 246 -24.74 -2.53 -29.09
CA ILE A 246 -24.83 -1.39 -28.17
C ILE A 246 -25.49 -1.85 -26.83
N THR A 247 -26.57 -2.63 -26.87
CA THR A 247 -27.21 -3.18 -25.67
C THR A 247 -26.21 -4.01 -24.86
N ASN A 248 -25.51 -4.95 -25.49
CA ASN A 248 -24.51 -5.78 -24.82
C ASN A 248 -23.34 -4.96 -24.23
N LEU A 249 -22.93 -3.87 -24.89
CA LEU A 249 -21.89 -2.96 -24.36
C LEU A 249 -22.40 -2.21 -23.11
N LEU A 250 -23.67 -1.77 -23.12
CA LEU A 250 -24.27 -1.12 -21.95
C LEU A 250 -24.45 -2.10 -20.78
N GLU A 251 -24.89 -3.33 -21.06
CA GLU A 251 -24.99 -4.39 -20.05
C GLU A 251 -23.61 -4.74 -19.46
N LEU A 252 -22.58 -4.83 -20.31
CA LEU A 252 -21.21 -5.06 -19.83
C LEU A 252 -20.76 -3.91 -18.93
N ALA A 253 -20.97 -2.66 -19.35
CA ALA A 253 -20.62 -1.49 -18.55
C ALA A 253 -21.36 -1.46 -17.20
N ALA A 254 -22.65 -1.80 -17.21
CA ALA A 254 -23.46 -1.92 -15.99
C ALA A 254 -22.94 -3.04 -15.07
N SER A 255 -22.57 -4.18 -15.65
CA SER A 255 -22.04 -5.33 -14.88
C SER A 255 -20.67 -5.08 -14.26
N GLU A 256 -19.91 -4.05 -14.68
CA GLU A 256 -18.60 -3.70 -14.12
C GLU A 256 -18.70 -2.89 -12.83
N SER A 257 -19.80 -2.22 -12.57
CA SER A 257 -20.00 -1.41 -11.38
C SER A 257 -20.82 -2.17 -10.32
N LYS A 258 -20.24 -2.31 -9.11
CA LYS A 258 -20.97 -2.89 -7.96
C LYS A 258 -22.21 -2.06 -7.56
N GLU A 259 -22.21 -0.77 -7.84
CA GLU A 259 -23.27 0.15 -7.45
C GLU A 259 -24.58 -0.10 -8.21
N THR A 260 -24.52 -0.80 -9.35
CA THR A 260 -25.69 -1.16 -10.17
C THR A 260 -26.49 -2.33 -9.61
N PHE A 261 -25.89 -3.15 -8.72
CA PHE A 261 -26.52 -4.36 -8.20
C PHE A 261 -27.32 -4.08 -6.92
N LYS A 262 -28.55 -4.60 -6.85
CA LYS A 262 -29.42 -4.56 -5.67
C LYS A 262 -29.39 -5.91 -4.96
N PHE A 263 -28.49 -6.04 -3.98
CA PHE A 263 -28.31 -7.28 -3.24
C PHE A 263 -29.38 -7.44 -2.15
N GLU A 264 -30.32 -8.38 -2.36
CA GLU A 264 -31.36 -8.75 -1.39
C GLU A 264 -31.33 -10.27 -1.14
N GLU A 265 -31.87 -10.72 -0.02
CA GLU A 265 -32.09 -12.16 0.19
C GLU A 265 -33.12 -12.66 -0.80
N GLY A 266 -32.70 -13.53 -1.73
CA GLY A 266 -33.54 -14.08 -2.77
C GLY A 266 -33.53 -15.61 -2.76
N ASN A 267 -34.54 -16.20 -3.42
CA ASN A 267 -34.61 -17.62 -3.67
C ASN A 267 -33.89 -17.96 -4.98
N LEU A 268 -32.65 -18.47 -4.86
CA LEU A 268 -31.82 -18.83 -6.01
C LEU A 268 -32.44 -19.98 -6.81
N SER A 269 -33.02 -20.98 -6.13
CA SER A 269 -33.68 -22.10 -6.79
C SER A 269 -34.76 -21.60 -7.78
N LYS A 270 -35.63 -20.69 -7.33
CA LYS A 270 -36.66 -20.11 -8.14
C LYS A 270 -36.13 -19.29 -9.32
N ALA A 271 -35.05 -18.51 -9.09
CA ALA A 271 -34.45 -17.72 -10.14
C ALA A 271 -33.85 -18.58 -11.25
N VAL A 272 -33.13 -19.66 -10.87
CA VAL A 272 -32.54 -20.63 -11.82
C VAL A 272 -33.63 -21.39 -12.57
N GLU A 273 -34.65 -21.90 -11.86
CA GLU A 273 -35.75 -22.67 -12.45
C GLU A 273 -36.53 -21.83 -13.48
N LEU A 274 -36.90 -20.59 -13.16
CA LEU A 274 -37.58 -19.71 -14.08
C LEU A 274 -36.77 -19.41 -15.34
N SER A 275 -35.45 -19.21 -15.20
CA SER A 275 -34.59 -19.00 -16.36
C SER A 275 -34.50 -20.26 -17.24
N VAL A 276 -34.45 -21.47 -16.65
CA VAL A 276 -34.46 -22.74 -17.38
C VAL A 276 -35.75 -22.90 -18.15
N LEU A 277 -36.91 -22.72 -17.52
CA LEU A 277 -38.25 -22.81 -18.16
C LEU A 277 -38.41 -21.85 -19.33
N THR A 278 -37.87 -20.64 -19.22
CA THR A 278 -37.89 -19.66 -20.32
C THR A 278 -37.16 -20.14 -21.58
N PHE A 279 -36.14 -20.99 -21.40
CA PHE A 279 -35.30 -21.50 -22.50
C PHE A 279 -35.77 -22.85 -23.08
N GLU A 280 -36.76 -23.53 -22.49
CA GLU A 280 -37.28 -24.83 -22.99
C GLU A 280 -37.72 -24.78 -24.46
N GLY A 281 -38.51 -23.75 -24.84
CA GLY A 281 -38.95 -23.58 -26.21
C GLY A 281 -37.82 -23.44 -27.20
N ARG A 282 -36.81 -22.67 -26.83
CA ARG A 282 -35.62 -22.42 -27.66
C ARG A 282 -34.73 -23.67 -27.79
N ALA A 283 -34.57 -24.42 -26.69
CA ALA A 283 -33.86 -25.70 -26.69
C ALA A 283 -34.57 -26.70 -27.61
N PHE A 284 -35.90 -26.79 -27.54
CA PHE A 284 -36.72 -27.64 -28.41
C PHE A 284 -36.54 -27.28 -29.89
N GLU A 285 -36.64 -25.99 -30.26
CA GLU A 285 -36.40 -25.52 -31.65
C GLU A 285 -34.98 -25.87 -32.14
N SER A 286 -33.99 -25.89 -31.24
CA SER A 286 -32.62 -26.28 -31.55
C SER A 286 -32.36 -27.80 -31.56
N ASN A 287 -33.42 -28.61 -31.35
CA ASN A 287 -33.35 -30.06 -31.21
C ASN A 287 -32.42 -30.52 -30.11
N VAL A 288 -32.50 -29.88 -28.92
CA VAL A 288 -31.73 -30.19 -27.72
C VAL A 288 -32.67 -30.35 -26.54
N LYS A 289 -32.47 -31.37 -25.70
CA LYS A 289 -33.27 -31.58 -24.48
C LYS A 289 -32.67 -30.77 -23.34
N LEU A 290 -33.51 -30.14 -22.52
CA LEU A 290 -33.11 -29.43 -21.31
C LEU A 290 -33.56 -30.25 -20.08
N GLU A 291 -32.64 -30.60 -19.21
CA GLU A 291 -32.91 -31.28 -17.95
C GLU A 291 -32.29 -30.50 -16.79
N TYR A 292 -32.99 -30.45 -15.65
CA TYR A 292 -32.47 -29.75 -14.48
C TYR A 292 -32.72 -30.49 -13.18
N ASN A 293 -31.81 -30.30 -12.23
CA ASN A 293 -31.93 -30.77 -10.86
C ASN A 293 -31.63 -29.63 -9.92
N ILE A 294 -32.68 -29.02 -9.37
CA ILE A 294 -32.65 -27.81 -8.57
C ILE A 294 -33.34 -28.12 -7.23
N PRO A 295 -32.60 -28.18 -6.10
CA PRO A 295 -33.19 -28.32 -4.78
C PRO A 295 -34.05 -27.11 -4.43
N GLU A 296 -35.10 -27.31 -3.65
CA GLU A 296 -36.02 -26.24 -3.24
C GLU A 296 -35.37 -25.30 -2.22
N ASN A 297 -35.74 -24.01 -2.29
CA ASN A 297 -35.45 -22.98 -1.26
C ASN A 297 -33.96 -22.71 -0.95
N VAL A 298 -33.05 -22.90 -1.89
CA VAL A 298 -31.67 -22.40 -1.74
C VAL A 298 -31.69 -20.87 -1.75
N LYS A 299 -31.29 -20.25 -0.64
CA LYS A 299 -31.25 -18.80 -0.48
C LYS A 299 -29.85 -18.25 -0.70
N LEU A 300 -29.76 -17.13 -1.37
CA LEU A 300 -28.53 -16.37 -1.60
C LEU A 300 -28.82 -14.87 -1.50
N LYS A 301 -27.88 -14.11 -0.93
CA LYS A 301 -27.91 -12.65 -1.03
C LYS A 301 -27.45 -12.25 -2.42
N MET A 302 -28.40 -11.85 -3.28
CA MET A 302 -28.14 -11.66 -4.70
C MET A 302 -28.96 -10.53 -5.30
N ASP A 303 -28.58 -10.07 -6.48
CA ASP A 303 -29.42 -9.34 -7.41
C ASP A 303 -30.13 -10.37 -8.31
N GLU A 304 -31.44 -10.55 -8.14
CA GLU A 304 -32.21 -11.58 -8.81
C GLU A 304 -32.16 -11.46 -10.33
N ASN A 305 -32.25 -10.22 -10.86
CA ASN A 305 -32.22 -9.98 -12.29
C ASN A 305 -30.89 -10.36 -12.92
N SER A 306 -29.80 -9.99 -12.26
CA SER A 306 -28.45 -10.33 -12.71
C SER A 306 -28.20 -11.85 -12.67
N ILE A 307 -28.70 -12.54 -11.63
CA ILE A 307 -28.60 -14.02 -11.59
C ILE A 307 -29.41 -14.65 -12.71
N LYS A 308 -30.62 -14.18 -13.01
CA LYS A 308 -31.40 -14.64 -14.17
C LYS A 308 -30.61 -14.44 -15.46
N GLN A 309 -30.07 -13.24 -15.68
CA GLN A 309 -29.21 -12.93 -16.83
C GLN A 309 -28.00 -13.84 -16.94
N LEU A 310 -27.33 -14.16 -15.83
CA LEU A 310 -26.22 -15.11 -15.77
C LEU A 310 -26.64 -16.48 -16.33
N ILE A 311 -27.76 -17.03 -15.83
CA ILE A 311 -28.26 -18.36 -16.26
C ILE A 311 -28.67 -18.32 -17.73
N GLU A 312 -29.34 -17.28 -18.19
CA GLU A 312 -29.75 -17.09 -19.59
C GLU A 312 -28.53 -17.06 -20.53
N ILE A 313 -27.45 -16.34 -20.17
CA ILE A 313 -26.18 -16.31 -20.93
C ILE A 313 -25.59 -17.72 -21.05
N LEU A 314 -25.56 -18.48 -19.96
CA LEU A 314 -24.98 -19.83 -19.96
C LEU A 314 -25.85 -20.83 -20.72
N LEU A 315 -27.18 -20.72 -20.63
CA LEU A 315 -28.11 -21.57 -21.38
C LEU A 315 -28.06 -21.24 -22.89
N ASP A 316 -28.01 -19.97 -23.26
CA ASP A 316 -27.87 -19.56 -24.66
C ASP A 316 -26.56 -20.10 -25.27
N ASN A 317 -25.48 -20.06 -24.48
CA ASN A 317 -24.20 -20.63 -24.89
C ASN A 317 -24.26 -22.15 -25.01
N ALA A 318 -24.85 -22.83 -24.02
CA ALA A 318 -24.99 -24.30 -24.02
C ALA A 318 -25.84 -24.79 -25.21
N ILE A 319 -27.00 -24.16 -25.49
CA ILE A 319 -27.87 -24.53 -26.62
C ILE A 319 -27.14 -24.39 -27.95
N LYS A 320 -26.36 -23.33 -28.10
CA LYS A 320 -25.62 -23.05 -29.34
C LYS A 320 -24.54 -24.09 -29.63
N HIS A 321 -23.81 -24.50 -28.59
CA HIS A 321 -22.66 -25.41 -28.73
C HIS A 321 -23.02 -26.86 -28.49
N ALA A 322 -24.29 -27.16 -28.18
CA ALA A 322 -24.76 -28.52 -27.99
C ALA A 322 -24.84 -29.28 -29.31
N GLU A 323 -24.51 -30.57 -29.26
CA GLU A 323 -24.78 -31.54 -30.34
C GLU A 323 -26.30 -31.74 -30.49
N LYS A 324 -26.80 -31.72 -31.73
CA LYS A 324 -28.23 -31.99 -31.96
C LYS A 324 -28.66 -33.32 -31.42
N GLY A 325 -29.76 -33.36 -30.72
CA GLY A 325 -30.29 -34.58 -30.07
C GLY A 325 -29.65 -34.83 -28.70
N SER A 326 -28.70 -34.02 -28.24
CA SER A 326 -28.10 -34.14 -26.92
C SER A 326 -28.93 -33.50 -25.81
N THR A 327 -28.52 -33.67 -24.57
CA THR A 327 -29.16 -33.11 -23.38
C THR A 327 -28.24 -32.09 -22.73
N ILE A 328 -28.78 -30.93 -22.40
CA ILE A 328 -28.16 -29.92 -21.53
C ILE A 328 -28.65 -30.18 -20.11
N ASN A 329 -27.72 -30.24 -19.15
CA ASN A 329 -28.03 -30.48 -17.74
C ASN A 329 -27.70 -29.24 -16.91
N VAL A 330 -28.69 -28.74 -16.14
CA VAL A 330 -28.53 -27.66 -15.17
C VAL A 330 -28.69 -28.23 -13.76
N ASN A 331 -27.64 -28.13 -12.96
CA ASN A 331 -27.67 -28.65 -11.60
C ASN A 331 -27.33 -27.53 -10.61
N LEU A 332 -28.16 -27.40 -9.57
CA LEU A 332 -27.88 -26.58 -8.40
C LEU A 332 -27.56 -27.50 -7.23
N LEU A 333 -26.42 -27.30 -6.61
CA LEU A 333 -25.94 -28.08 -5.48
C LEU A 333 -25.65 -27.16 -4.30
N GLU A 334 -26.06 -27.60 -3.11
CA GLU A 334 -25.75 -26.90 -1.86
C GLU A 334 -24.99 -27.88 -0.96
N GLU A 335 -23.70 -27.59 -0.72
CA GLU A 335 -22.80 -28.41 0.10
C GLU A 335 -21.97 -27.55 1.04
N ASN A 336 -21.94 -27.87 2.32
CA ASN A 336 -21.05 -27.27 3.33
C ASN A 336 -20.95 -25.74 3.29
N ASN A 337 -22.05 -25.04 3.09
CA ASN A 337 -22.11 -23.59 2.95
C ASN A 337 -21.72 -23.00 1.58
N ASP A 338 -21.33 -23.84 0.62
CA ASP A 338 -21.03 -23.47 -0.76
C ASP A 338 -22.24 -23.79 -1.66
N ILE A 339 -22.55 -22.90 -2.57
CA ILE A 339 -23.60 -23.09 -3.58
C ILE A 339 -22.93 -23.21 -4.93
N THR A 340 -23.16 -24.34 -5.62
CA THR A 340 -22.58 -24.60 -6.94
C THR A 340 -23.69 -24.70 -7.99
N ILE A 341 -23.56 -23.94 -9.08
CA ILE A 341 -24.39 -24.10 -10.28
C ILE A 341 -23.53 -24.74 -11.38
N LEU A 342 -24.03 -25.78 -12.00
CA LEU A 342 -23.38 -26.48 -13.11
C LEU A 342 -24.31 -26.43 -14.33
N VAL A 343 -23.78 -25.91 -15.44
CA VAL A 343 -24.44 -26.01 -16.77
C VAL A 343 -23.55 -26.87 -17.65
N LYS A 344 -24.08 -28.00 -18.11
CA LYS A 344 -23.34 -28.99 -18.90
C LYS A 344 -24.02 -29.20 -20.23
N ASN A 345 -23.25 -29.23 -21.31
CA ASN A 345 -23.71 -29.60 -22.63
C ASN A 345 -22.72 -30.55 -23.30
N LYS A 346 -23.23 -31.51 -24.08
CA LYS A 346 -22.43 -32.33 -24.97
C LYS A 346 -22.27 -31.60 -26.31
N GLY A 347 -21.03 -31.44 -26.82
CA GLY A 347 -20.77 -30.76 -28.08
C GLY A 347 -19.31 -30.39 -28.24
N GLU A 348 -19.06 -29.23 -28.84
CA GLU A 348 -17.71 -28.71 -29.07
C GLU A 348 -16.97 -28.49 -27.77
N GLU A 349 -15.73 -29.01 -27.69
CA GLU A 349 -14.87 -28.82 -26.53
C GLU A 349 -14.17 -27.48 -26.57
N ILE A 350 -13.95 -26.90 -25.39
CA ILE A 350 -13.07 -25.74 -25.22
C ILE A 350 -11.62 -26.22 -25.41
N PRO A 351 -10.84 -25.65 -26.35
CA PRO A 351 -9.44 -26.03 -26.51
C PRO A 351 -8.63 -25.80 -25.23
N LYS A 352 -7.69 -26.71 -24.96
CA LYS A 352 -6.81 -26.61 -23.79
C LYS A 352 -6.05 -25.29 -23.78
N GLY A 353 -6.10 -24.60 -22.62
CA GLY A 353 -5.44 -23.30 -22.41
C GLY A 353 -6.29 -22.10 -22.83
N GLU A 354 -7.55 -22.34 -23.27
CA GLU A 354 -8.51 -21.27 -23.59
C GLU A 354 -9.64 -21.13 -22.58
N GLU A 355 -9.66 -21.99 -21.56
CA GLU A 355 -10.72 -22.06 -20.54
C GLU A 355 -10.90 -20.75 -19.75
N GLU A 356 -9.84 -19.96 -19.62
CA GLU A 356 -9.91 -18.62 -19.00
C GLU A 356 -10.19 -17.51 -20.02
N LYS A 357 -9.72 -17.68 -21.25
CA LYS A 357 -9.84 -16.68 -22.31
C LYS A 357 -11.26 -16.51 -22.83
N ILE A 358 -12.07 -17.55 -22.79
CA ILE A 358 -13.49 -17.50 -23.22
C ILE A 358 -14.32 -16.48 -22.42
N PHE A 359 -13.83 -16.06 -21.24
CA PHE A 359 -14.44 -15.00 -20.41
C PHE A 359 -13.85 -13.60 -20.69
N GLU A 360 -12.90 -13.48 -21.63
CA GLU A 360 -12.42 -12.17 -22.07
C GLU A 360 -13.41 -11.52 -23.02
N ARG A 361 -13.47 -10.20 -23.00
CA ARG A 361 -14.35 -9.41 -23.88
C ARG A 361 -13.99 -9.61 -25.33
N PHE A 362 -14.99 -9.76 -26.22
CA PHE A 362 -14.83 -9.99 -27.65
C PHE A 362 -14.03 -11.25 -28.01
N TYR A 363 -13.76 -12.13 -27.05
CA TYR A 363 -13.06 -13.35 -27.31
C TYR A 363 -14.00 -14.40 -27.92
N ARG A 364 -13.51 -15.08 -29.00
CA ARG A 364 -14.19 -16.18 -29.70
C ARG A 364 -13.11 -17.19 -30.09
N ILE A 365 -13.37 -18.47 -29.85
CA ILE A 365 -12.49 -19.58 -30.24
C ILE A 365 -12.31 -19.58 -31.77
N ASP A 366 -13.41 -19.48 -32.53
CA ASP A 366 -13.39 -19.43 -33.98
C ASP A 366 -13.79 -18.03 -34.50
N LYS A 367 -12.84 -17.29 -35.04
CA LYS A 367 -13.09 -16.00 -35.70
C LYS A 367 -13.74 -16.14 -37.09
N SER A 368 -13.70 -17.32 -37.71
CA SER A 368 -14.12 -17.58 -39.09
C SER A 368 -15.56 -18.13 -39.24
N ARG A 369 -16.15 -18.69 -38.16
CA ARG A 369 -17.50 -19.26 -38.21
C ARG A 369 -18.57 -18.17 -38.18
N ASN A 370 -19.24 -18.05 -39.32
CA ASN A 370 -20.46 -17.33 -39.62
C ASN A 370 -20.63 -15.90 -39.03
N ARG A 371 -20.43 -14.91 -39.93
CA ARG A 371 -20.91 -13.53 -39.73
C ARG A 371 -22.41 -13.43 -39.42
N ASN A 372 -23.19 -14.51 -39.63
CA ASN A 372 -24.61 -14.59 -39.31
C ASN A 372 -24.96 -14.85 -37.85
N ASP A 373 -23.98 -15.16 -37.01
CA ASP A 373 -24.17 -15.34 -35.59
C ASP A 373 -24.01 -13.97 -34.89
N ASN A 374 -25.15 -13.35 -34.53
CA ASN A 374 -25.24 -12.00 -33.94
C ASN A 374 -24.57 -11.86 -32.56
N ARG A 375 -23.51 -12.61 -32.26
CA ARG A 375 -22.82 -12.64 -30.97
C ARG A 375 -21.44 -12.06 -31.03
N TYR A 376 -21.17 -11.13 -30.15
CA TYR A 376 -19.92 -10.35 -30.12
C TYR A 376 -18.89 -10.87 -29.09
N GLY A 377 -19.11 -12.03 -28.45
CA GLY A 377 -18.21 -12.55 -27.41
C GLY A 377 -18.22 -11.72 -26.12
N LEU A 378 -19.35 -11.06 -25.83
CA LEU A 378 -19.53 -10.24 -24.61
C LEU A 378 -20.27 -10.99 -23.49
N GLY A 379 -21.13 -11.97 -23.84
CA GLY A 379 -21.98 -12.66 -22.85
C GLY A 379 -21.20 -13.32 -21.72
N LEU A 380 -20.20 -14.14 -22.03
CA LEU A 380 -19.40 -14.80 -20.98
C LEU A 380 -18.59 -13.81 -20.13
N ALA A 381 -18.18 -12.65 -20.69
CA ALA A 381 -17.57 -11.58 -19.90
C ALA A 381 -18.58 -10.94 -18.93
N ILE A 382 -19.82 -10.72 -19.35
CA ILE A 382 -20.93 -10.26 -18.49
C ILE A 382 -21.19 -11.29 -17.39
N ALA A 383 -21.29 -12.58 -17.73
CA ALA A 383 -21.47 -13.68 -16.78
C ALA A 383 -20.37 -13.67 -15.70
N LYS A 384 -19.11 -13.52 -16.10
CA LYS A 384 -17.97 -13.44 -15.17
C LYS A 384 -18.08 -12.23 -14.24
N ASN A 385 -18.48 -11.05 -14.74
CA ASN A 385 -18.65 -9.85 -13.93
C ASN A 385 -19.80 -10.03 -12.92
N ILE A 386 -20.94 -10.58 -13.33
CA ILE A 386 -22.07 -10.88 -12.44
C ILE A 386 -21.61 -11.79 -11.30
N VAL A 387 -20.95 -12.91 -11.61
CA VAL A 387 -20.45 -13.87 -10.59
C VAL A 387 -19.42 -13.20 -9.66
N THR A 388 -18.51 -12.41 -10.21
CA THR A 388 -17.48 -11.71 -9.42
C THR A 388 -18.09 -10.69 -8.47
N ASN A 389 -19.10 -9.94 -8.91
CA ASN A 389 -19.80 -8.97 -8.07
C ASN A 389 -20.62 -9.62 -6.96
N HIS A 390 -21.07 -10.87 -7.17
CA HIS A 390 -21.69 -11.72 -6.15
C HIS A 390 -20.66 -12.46 -5.28
N ASN A 391 -19.37 -12.08 -5.32
CA ASN A 391 -18.25 -12.71 -4.62
C ASN A 391 -18.09 -14.22 -4.94
N GLY A 392 -18.57 -14.64 -6.11
CA GLY A 392 -18.45 -15.98 -6.60
C GLY A 392 -17.23 -16.21 -7.51
N LYS A 393 -17.12 -17.43 -8.00
CA LYS A 393 -16.11 -17.86 -8.97
C LYS A 393 -16.77 -18.63 -10.11
N ILE A 394 -16.48 -18.24 -11.36
CA ILE A 394 -16.90 -18.98 -12.56
C ILE A 394 -15.69 -19.63 -13.20
N SER A 395 -15.88 -20.86 -13.69
CA SER A 395 -14.87 -21.61 -14.46
C SER A 395 -15.56 -22.46 -15.51
N ALA A 396 -14.81 -22.82 -16.56
CA ALA A 396 -15.29 -23.73 -17.60
C ALA A 396 -14.20 -24.76 -17.88
N PHE A 397 -14.62 -25.96 -18.23
CA PHE A 397 -13.73 -27.03 -18.66
C PHE A 397 -14.48 -28.00 -19.57
N SER A 398 -13.77 -28.69 -20.46
CA SER A 398 -14.33 -29.71 -21.32
C SER A 398 -13.60 -31.05 -21.09
N LYS A 399 -14.36 -32.13 -21.07
CA LYS A 399 -13.84 -33.48 -20.97
C LYS A 399 -14.80 -34.47 -21.63
N ASP A 400 -14.25 -35.34 -22.48
CA ASP A 400 -15.01 -36.41 -23.15
C ASP A 400 -16.23 -35.90 -23.96
N GLY A 401 -16.06 -34.76 -24.68
CA GLY A 401 -17.12 -34.13 -25.45
C GLY A 401 -18.16 -33.39 -24.63
N ILE A 402 -17.96 -33.24 -23.31
CA ILE A 402 -18.86 -32.51 -22.42
C ILE A 402 -18.19 -31.24 -21.93
N THR A 403 -18.77 -30.08 -22.28
CA THR A 403 -18.40 -28.77 -21.73
C THR A 403 -19.22 -28.48 -20.47
N THR A 404 -18.54 -28.06 -19.41
CA THR A 404 -19.14 -27.74 -18.11
C THR A 404 -18.75 -26.32 -17.70
N PHE A 405 -19.76 -25.47 -17.48
CA PHE A 405 -19.60 -24.20 -16.76
C PHE A 405 -19.95 -24.42 -15.30
N LYS A 406 -19.02 -24.06 -14.42
CA LYS A 406 -19.18 -24.18 -12.97
C LYS A 406 -19.12 -22.79 -12.33
N ILE A 407 -20.19 -22.46 -11.61
CA ILE A 407 -20.28 -21.25 -10.79
C ILE A 407 -20.28 -21.68 -9.32
N LEU A 408 -19.47 -21.01 -8.49
CA LEU A 408 -19.37 -21.24 -7.07
C LEU A 408 -19.66 -19.93 -6.33
N PHE A 409 -20.65 -19.93 -5.47
CA PHE A 409 -20.92 -18.87 -4.51
C PHE A 409 -20.62 -19.37 -3.10
N LYS A 410 -19.93 -18.54 -2.33
CA LYS A 410 -19.71 -18.78 -0.89
C LYS A 410 -20.74 -18.00 -0.09
N ARG A 411 -21.35 -18.68 0.89
CA ARG A 411 -22.33 -18.06 1.79
C ARG A 411 -21.67 -17.21 2.86
#